data_5ce45898211479280b3d348b93e5a70a
#
_entry.id   5ce45898211479280b3d348b93e5a70a
#
_cell.length_a   1.000
_cell.length_b   1.000
_cell.length_c   1.000
_cell.angle_alpha   90.00
_cell.angle_beta   90.00
_cell.angle_gamma   90.00
#
_symmetry.space_group_name_H-M   'P 1'
#
loop_
_entity.id
_entity.type
_entity.pdbx_description
1 polymer ?
#
loop_
_entity_poly.entity_id
_entity_poly.type
_entity_poly.pdbx_seq_one_letter_code
_entity_poly.pdbx_strand_id
1 'polypeptide(L)'
;ADSLRKDSLESNSQNYLKRIEGMTYGDSQVAGILRKNGFYHKDLDIRLISPDNWEVLNTPNSLIFIAPEGKASLQVSVSDQVRKETPKNYLSRLTSGEVYQSKELKLGGHQAFLTLLEENFRISRVAIVFKNKRIFTFYGTTEKNGLDIGEFDNQFLSIIESFRDLKATEIELTEPLLIKSYKVARGDSYSSLARKSPIPFDPESRLRLLNGDYPDGDLEVDAWIKIVE
;
A
#
# COMPACT_ATOMS: atom_id res chain seq x y z
N ALA A 1 26.54 22.29 35.82
CA ALA A 1 26.18 20.87 35.73
C ALA A 1 25.08 20.61 34.66
N ASP A 2 24.06 21.48 34.58
CA ASP A 2 22.91 21.28 33.65
C ASP A 2 23.29 21.54 32.18
N SER A 3 24.16 22.52 31.89
CA SER A 3 24.62 22.78 30.51
C SER A 3 25.43 21.62 29.93
N LEU A 4 26.37 21.05 30.70
CA LEU A 4 27.15 19.89 30.29
C LEU A 4 26.31 18.62 30.04
N ARG A 5 25.22 18.47 30.81
CA ARG A 5 24.29 17.38 30.66
C ARG A 5 23.41 17.56 29.41
N LYS A 6 23.02 18.80 29.11
CA LYS A 6 22.27 19.16 27.89
C LYS A 6 23.13 18.94 26.64
N ASP A 7 24.36 19.40 26.65
CA ASP A 7 25.32 19.25 25.54
C ASP A 7 25.63 17.76 25.26
N SER A 8 25.72 16.92 26.31
CA SER A 8 25.95 15.49 26.16
C SER A 8 24.72 14.76 25.60
N LEU A 9 23.51 15.17 25.96
CA LEU A 9 22.26 14.60 25.44
C LEU A 9 22.05 15.01 23.97
N GLU A 10 22.31 16.23 23.60
CA GLU A 10 22.25 16.70 22.21
C GLU A 10 23.29 16.01 21.33
N SER A 11 24.51 15.84 21.79
CA SER A 11 25.54 15.08 21.09
C SER A 11 25.17 13.61 20.88
N ASN A 12 24.58 12.96 21.89
CA ASN A 12 24.09 11.59 21.78
C ASN A 12 22.93 11.47 20.80
N SER A 13 21.99 12.41 20.81
CA SER A 13 20.86 12.46 19.89
C SER A 13 21.34 12.63 18.44
N GLN A 14 22.27 13.55 18.18
CA GLN A 14 22.83 13.75 16.84
C GLN A 14 23.62 12.52 16.34
N ASN A 15 24.39 11.88 17.22
CA ASN A 15 25.10 10.64 16.88
C ASN A 15 24.14 9.48 16.57
N TYR A 16 23.02 9.40 17.27
CA TYR A 16 21.97 8.44 16.99
C TYR A 16 21.33 8.70 15.62
N LEU A 17 20.95 9.95 15.34
CA LEU A 17 20.35 10.34 14.06
C LEU A 17 21.28 10.02 12.87
N LYS A 18 22.57 10.30 12.98
CA LYS A 18 23.57 9.95 11.95
C LYS A 18 23.63 8.45 11.67
N ARG A 19 23.41 7.59 12.68
CA ARG A 19 23.44 6.14 12.52
C ARG A 19 22.23 5.58 11.80
N ILE A 20 21.07 6.21 11.94
CA ILE A 20 19.83 5.74 11.33
C ILE A 20 19.52 6.44 10.01
N GLU A 21 20.25 7.51 9.69
CA GLU A 21 20.09 8.22 8.42
C GLU A 21 20.37 7.28 7.23
N GLY A 22 19.45 7.29 6.26
CA GLY A 22 19.50 6.38 5.11
C GLY A 22 18.97 4.97 5.38
N MET A 23 18.51 4.67 6.60
CA MET A 23 17.81 3.41 6.84
C MET A 23 16.46 3.38 6.12
N THR A 24 16.08 2.21 5.63
CA THR A 24 14.77 2.00 5.00
C THR A 24 13.64 2.19 6.01
N TYR A 25 12.63 2.96 5.62
CA TYR A 25 11.38 3.12 6.35
C TYR A 25 10.28 2.31 5.66
N GLY A 26 9.68 1.36 6.37
CA GLY A 26 8.59 0.54 5.83
C GLY A 26 9.06 -0.58 4.90
N ASP A 27 8.40 -0.73 3.76
CA ASP A 27 8.60 -1.84 2.84
C ASP A 27 9.96 -1.79 2.11
N SER A 28 10.44 -2.98 1.76
CA SER A 28 11.62 -3.12 0.91
C SER A 28 11.22 -3.10 -0.58
N GLN A 29 12.16 -2.74 -1.46
CA GLN A 29 11.95 -2.73 -2.91
C GLN A 29 11.47 -4.08 -3.46
N VAL A 30 11.94 -5.19 -2.88
CA VAL A 30 11.55 -6.55 -3.27
C VAL A 30 10.08 -6.86 -2.97
N ALA A 31 9.54 -6.27 -1.92
CA ALA A 31 8.15 -6.45 -1.52
C ALA A 31 7.19 -5.48 -2.25
N GLY A 32 7.73 -4.47 -2.94
CA GLY A 32 6.97 -3.35 -3.50
C GLY A 32 6.81 -2.22 -2.48
N ILE A 33 6.63 -1.01 -2.97
CA ILE A 33 6.64 0.21 -2.17
C ILE A 33 5.27 0.87 -2.17
N LEU A 34 4.78 1.19 -0.98
CA LEU A 34 3.61 2.02 -0.77
C LEU A 34 4.01 3.49 -0.67
N ARG A 35 3.41 4.34 -1.51
CA ARG A 35 3.56 5.81 -1.46
C ARG A 35 2.19 6.47 -1.55
N LYS A 36 1.79 7.21 -0.53
CA LYS A 36 0.44 7.78 -0.42
C LYS A 36 -0.60 6.67 -0.63
N ASN A 37 -1.41 6.74 -1.68
CA ASN A 37 -2.42 5.74 -2.02
C ASN A 37 -1.98 4.78 -3.14
N GLY A 38 -0.72 4.87 -3.62
CA GLY A 38 -0.18 4.02 -4.69
C GLY A 38 0.72 2.90 -4.18
N PHE A 39 0.53 1.71 -4.73
CA PHE A 39 1.46 0.59 -4.61
C PHE A 39 2.23 0.41 -5.92
N TYR A 40 3.56 0.34 -5.82
CA TYR A 40 4.49 0.24 -6.96
C TYR A 40 5.44 -0.93 -6.73
N HIS A 41 5.50 -1.87 -7.67
CA HIS A 41 6.37 -3.05 -7.55
C HIS A 41 7.24 -3.19 -8.80
N LYS A 42 8.56 -3.01 -8.65
CA LYS A 42 9.53 -2.99 -9.76
C LYS A 42 9.58 -4.32 -10.51
N ASP A 43 9.82 -5.43 -9.79
CA ASP A 43 10.03 -6.74 -10.41
C ASP A 43 8.76 -7.33 -11.01
N LEU A 44 7.59 -7.01 -10.48
CA LEU A 44 6.30 -7.38 -11.07
C LEU A 44 5.89 -6.41 -12.16
N ASP A 45 6.55 -5.26 -12.24
CA ASP A 45 6.24 -4.18 -13.16
C ASP A 45 4.75 -3.80 -13.10
N ILE A 46 4.26 -3.51 -11.89
CA ILE A 46 2.85 -3.15 -11.65
C ILE A 46 2.68 -1.92 -10.78
N ARG A 47 1.56 -1.27 -11.01
CA ARG A 47 1.04 -0.20 -10.16
C ARG A 47 -0.42 -0.49 -9.83
N LEU A 48 -0.80 -0.28 -8.56
CA LEU A 48 -2.18 -0.29 -8.06
C LEU A 48 -2.44 0.99 -7.28
N ILE A 49 -3.70 1.43 -7.23
CA ILE A 49 -4.11 2.60 -6.45
C ILE A 49 -5.21 2.20 -5.48
N SER A 50 -5.01 2.57 -4.23
CA SER A 50 -6.02 2.45 -3.17
C SER A 50 -7.02 3.60 -3.25
N PRO A 51 -8.30 3.37 -2.99
CA PRO A 51 -9.24 4.45 -2.70
C PRO A 51 -8.78 5.27 -1.48
N ASP A 52 -9.27 6.50 -1.39
CA ASP A 52 -9.00 7.34 -0.22
C ASP A 52 -9.52 6.67 1.05
N ASN A 53 -8.78 6.84 2.14
CA ASN A 53 -9.07 6.29 3.48
C ASN A 53 -9.08 4.75 3.58
N TRP A 54 -8.65 4.02 2.54
CA TRP A 54 -8.39 2.58 2.65
C TRP A 54 -6.95 2.34 3.11
N GLU A 55 -6.79 1.46 4.09
CA GLU A 55 -5.48 0.98 4.51
C GLU A 55 -4.95 -0.07 3.53
N VAL A 56 -3.64 -0.13 3.33
CA VAL A 56 -3.01 -1.17 2.51
C VAL A 56 -1.97 -1.91 3.34
N LEU A 57 -2.17 -3.21 3.47
CA LEU A 57 -1.20 -4.12 4.09
C LEU A 57 -0.45 -4.86 2.99
N ASN A 58 0.86 -4.68 2.98
CA ASN A 58 1.77 -5.41 2.10
C ASN A 58 2.38 -6.58 2.88
N THR A 59 2.00 -7.80 2.51
CA THR A 59 2.48 -9.03 3.16
C THR A 59 3.33 -9.84 2.18
N PRO A 60 4.13 -10.82 2.64
CA PRO A 60 4.93 -11.65 1.74
C PRO A 60 4.14 -12.39 0.66
N ASN A 61 2.86 -12.67 0.91
CA ASN A 61 2.03 -13.51 0.02
C ASN A 61 0.91 -12.73 -0.69
N SER A 62 0.60 -11.52 -0.24
CA SER A 62 -0.53 -10.75 -0.79
C SER A 62 -0.47 -9.28 -0.42
N LEU A 63 -1.06 -8.46 -1.26
CA LEU A 63 -1.38 -7.07 -0.99
C LEU A 63 -2.86 -6.99 -0.63
N ILE A 64 -3.20 -6.39 0.52
CA ILE A 64 -4.58 -6.34 1.02
C ILE A 64 -4.98 -4.89 1.18
N PHE A 65 -6.03 -4.47 0.48
CA PHE A 65 -6.69 -3.19 0.63
C PHE A 65 -7.84 -3.35 1.61
N ILE A 66 -7.91 -2.54 2.66
CA ILE A 66 -8.88 -2.65 3.75
C ILE A 66 -9.67 -1.35 3.83
N ALA A 67 -10.98 -1.45 3.69
CA ALA A 67 -11.89 -0.32 3.86
C ALA A 67 -11.90 0.19 5.32
N PRO A 68 -12.32 1.44 5.55
CA PRO A 68 -12.51 1.96 6.91
C PRO A 68 -13.31 1.00 7.78
N GLU A 69 -12.91 0.90 9.05
CA GLU A 69 -13.53 0.02 10.05
C GLU A 69 -13.49 -1.49 9.66
N GLY A 70 -12.68 -1.89 8.68
CA GLY A 70 -12.59 -3.29 8.23
C GLY A 70 -13.81 -3.82 7.48
N LYS A 71 -14.76 -2.95 7.08
CA LYS A 71 -16.05 -3.36 6.49
C LYS A 71 -15.95 -4.12 5.17
N ALA A 72 -14.85 -3.95 4.46
CA ALA A 72 -14.55 -4.65 3.22
C ALA A 72 -13.04 -4.81 3.04
N SER A 73 -12.64 -5.79 2.26
CA SER A 73 -11.24 -5.95 1.87
C SER A 73 -11.12 -6.47 0.44
N LEU A 74 -10.06 -6.06 -0.25
CA LEU A 74 -9.66 -6.64 -1.52
C LEU A 74 -8.23 -7.14 -1.40
N GLN A 75 -8.07 -8.44 -1.58
CA GLN A 75 -6.78 -9.11 -1.59
C GLN A 75 -6.29 -9.28 -3.02
N VAL A 76 -5.01 -9.00 -3.24
CA VAL A 76 -4.30 -9.29 -4.49
C VAL A 76 -3.19 -10.28 -4.20
N SER A 77 -3.25 -11.44 -4.85
CA SER A 77 -2.21 -12.46 -4.77
C SER A 77 -1.58 -12.71 -6.15
N VAL A 78 -0.35 -13.21 -6.14
CA VAL A 78 0.41 -13.50 -7.36
C VAL A 78 0.86 -14.95 -7.34
N SER A 79 0.66 -15.65 -8.45
CA SER A 79 1.15 -17.01 -8.66
C SER A 79 1.73 -17.18 -10.07
N ASP A 80 2.50 -18.25 -10.27
CA ASP A 80 3.04 -18.56 -11.58
C ASP A 80 1.98 -19.20 -12.50
N GLN A 81 1.97 -18.81 -13.75
CA GLN A 81 1.14 -19.43 -14.77
C GLN A 81 1.77 -20.77 -15.23
N VAL A 82 1.31 -21.87 -14.67
CA VAL A 82 1.84 -23.21 -14.97
C VAL A 82 1.20 -23.81 -16.23
N ARG A 83 -0.02 -23.38 -16.58
CA ARG A 83 -0.80 -23.93 -17.69
C ARG A 83 -1.09 -22.87 -18.76
N LYS A 84 -1.19 -23.33 -20.01
CA LYS A 84 -1.67 -22.50 -21.11
C LYS A 84 -3.20 -22.51 -21.10
N GLU A 85 -3.80 -21.55 -20.43
CA GLU A 85 -5.26 -21.39 -20.31
C GLU A 85 -5.63 -19.89 -20.37
N THR A 86 -6.93 -19.59 -20.43
CA THR A 86 -7.44 -18.21 -20.32
C THR A 86 -7.68 -17.84 -18.86
N PRO A 87 -7.74 -16.54 -18.49
CA PRO A 87 -8.12 -16.12 -17.14
C PRO A 87 -9.48 -16.71 -16.67
N LYS A 88 -10.45 -16.82 -17.60
CA LYS A 88 -11.73 -17.44 -17.32
C LYS A 88 -11.60 -18.93 -16.96
N ASN A 89 -10.87 -19.70 -17.76
CA ASN A 89 -10.67 -21.13 -17.53
C ASN A 89 -9.88 -21.38 -16.24
N TYR A 90 -8.92 -20.50 -15.93
CA TYR A 90 -8.20 -20.55 -14.67
C TYR A 90 -9.16 -20.43 -13.47
N LEU A 91 -10.05 -19.42 -13.46
CA LEU A 91 -11.02 -19.27 -12.37
C LEU A 91 -11.97 -20.46 -12.30
N SER A 92 -12.54 -20.92 -13.44
CA SER A 92 -13.47 -22.06 -13.47
C SER A 92 -12.86 -23.37 -12.95
N ARG A 93 -11.54 -23.48 -12.95
CA ARG A 93 -10.83 -24.65 -12.39
C ARG A 93 -10.62 -24.52 -10.87
N LEU A 94 -10.62 -23.32 -10.33
CA LEU A 94 -10.36 -23.09 -8.91
C LEU A 94 -11.61 -23.10 -8.05
N THR A 95 -12.77 -22.81 -8.63
CA THR A 95 -14.03 -22.72 -7.89
C THR A 95 -15.14 -23.46 -8.59
N SER A 96 -16.08 -24.00 -7.82
CA SER A 96 -17.38 -24.50 -8.28
C SER A 96 -18.51 -23.50 -8.05
N GLY A 97 -18.20 -22.31 -7.53
CA GLY A 97 -19.19 -21.25 -7.30
C GLY A 97 -19.79 -20.71 -8.60
N GLU A 98 -20.96 -20.11 -8.48
CA GLU A 98 -21.64 -19.48 -9.61
C GLU A 98 -21.00 -18.14 -9.95
N VAL A 99 -20.79 -17.89 -11.25
CA VAL A 99 -20.21 -16.64 -11.76
C VAL A 99 -21.26 -15.87 -12.55
N TYR A 100 -21.39 -14.59 -12.28
CA TYR A 100 -22.32 -13.70 -12.97
C TYR A 100 -21.75 -12.30 -13.15
N GLN A 101 -22.36 -11.48 -14.03
CA GLN A 101 -21.80 -10.18 -14.47
C GLN A 101 -20.37 -10.31 -14.99
N SER A 102 -20.10 -11.44 -15.67
CA SER A 102 -18.76 -11.79 -16.13
C SER A 102 -18.37 -11.02 -17.39
N LYS A 103 -17.10 -10.60 -17.44
CA LYS A 103 -16.55 -9.86 -18.57
C LYS A 103 -15.10 -10.28 -18.84
N GLU A 104 -14.82 -10.66 -20.09
CA GLU A 104 -13.45 -10.76 -20.59
C GLU A 104 -13.02 -9.36 -21.09
N LEU A 105 -11.86 -8.88 -20.62
CA LEU A 105 -11.38 -7.53 -20.91
C LEU A 105 -9.86 -7.48 -20.88
N LYS A 106 -9.32 -6.30 -21.09
CA LYS A 106 -7.89 -6.02 -20.83
C LYS A 106 -7.77 -5.03 -19.68
N LEU A 107 -6.94 -5.36 -18.69
CA LEU A 107 -6.54 -4.45 -17.62
C LEU A 107 -5.06 -4.10 -17.79
N GLY A 108 -4.75 -2.82 -17.93
CA GLY A 108 -3.40 -2.36 -18.24
C GLY A 108 -2.81 -2.96 -19.52
N GLY A 109 -3.65 -3.40 -20.48
CA GLY A 109 -3.21 -4.08 -21.71
C GLY A 109 -3.14 -5.61 -21.59
N HIS A 110 -3.27 -6.19 -20.40
CA HIS A 110 -3.16 -7.62 -20.13
C HIS A 110 -4.51 -8.32 -20.16
N GLN A 111 -4.54 -9.59 -20.61
CA GLN A 111 -5.77 -10.40 -20.64
C GLN A 111 -6.31 -10.55 -19.22
N ALA A 112 -7.61 -10.30 -19.06
CA ALA A 112 -8.28 -10.36 -17.78
C ALA A 112 -9.69 -10.93 -17.88
N PHE A 113 -10.16 -11.49 -16.77
CA PHE A 113 -11.52 -11.91 -16.54
C PHE A 113 -12.02 -11.30 -15.25
N LEU A 114 -13.13 -10.59 -15.31
CA LEU A 114 -13.78 -9.91 -14.19
C LEU A 114 -15.15 -10.51 -13.98
N THR A 115 -15.53 -10.79 -12.73
CA THR A 115 -16.82 -11.40 -12.40
C THR A 115 -17.25 -11.12 -10.97
N LEU A 116 -18.52 -11.35 -10.68
CA LEU A 116 -18.99 -11.68 -9.34
C LEU A 116 -18.97 -13.19 -9.19
N LEU A 117 -18.46 -13.66 -8.08
CA LEU A 117 -18.43 -15.07 -7.69
C LEU A 117 -19.33 -15.26 -6.47
N GLU A 118 -20.32 -16.12 -6.58
CA GLU A 118 -21.12 -16.58 -5.45
C GLU A 118 -20.67 -17.98 -5.03
N GLU A 119 -20.18 -18.08 -3.81
CA GLU A 119 -19.74 -19.34 -3.23
C GLU A 119 -19.99 -19.32 -1.71
N ASN A 120 -20.54 -20.42 -1.17
CA ASN A 120 -20.85 -20.53 0.26
C ASN A 120 -21.73 -19.38 0.80
N PHE A 121 -22.72 -18.96 0.04
CA PHE A 121 -23.63 -17.84 0.36
C PHE A 121 -22.91 -16.49 0.52
N ARG A 122 -21.78 -16.31 -0.15
CA ARG A 122 -21.05 -15.05 -0.22
C ARG A 122 -20.84 -14.62 -1.65
N ILE A 123 -21.01 -13.33 -1.89
CA ILE A 123 -20.69 -12.72 -3.17
C ILE A 123 -19.35 -11.99 -3.02
N SER A 124 -18.46 -12.25 -3.97
CA SER A 124 -17.14 -11.66 -4.02
C SER A 124 -16.88 -11.03 -5.40
N ARG A 125 -16.21 -9.89 -5.44
CA ARG A 125 -15.68 -9.35 -6.69
C ARG A 125 -14.35 -10.05 -6.99
N VAL A 126 -14.28 -10.73 -8.13
CA VAL A 126 -13.08 -11.47 -8.55
C VAL A 126 -12.57 -10.92 -9.87
N ALA A 127 -11.26 -10.72 -9.97
CA ALA A 127 -10.58 -10.50 -11.23
C ALA A 127 -9.34 -11.38 -11.33
N ILE A 128 -9.12 -11.94 -12.51
CA ILE A 128 -7.92 -12.71 -12.86
C ILE A 128 -7.22 -11.96 -13.98
N VAL A 129 -5.93 -11.63 -13.80
CA VAL A 129 -5.13 -10.96 -14.81
C VAL A 129 -3.88 -11.79 -15.10
N PHE A 130 -3.63 -12.05 -16.38
CA PHE A 130 -2.44 -12.76 -16.85
C PHE A 130 -1.41 -11.78 -17.39
N LYS A 131 -0.23 -11.71 -16.73
CA LYS A 131 0.88 -10.85 -17.12
C LYS A 131 2.22 -11.60 -16.95
N ASN A 132 3.02 -11.65 -18.02
CA ASN A 132 4.39 -12.15 -17.98
C ASN A 132 4.55 -13.53 -17.29
N LYS A 133 3.72 -14.49 -17.66
CA LYS A 133 3.65 -15.84 -17.04
C LYS A 133 3.29 -15.83 -15.56
N ARG A 134 2.71 -14.75 -15.06
CA ARG A 134 2.17 -14.63 -13.70
C ARG A 134 0.66 -14.42 -13.77
N ILE A 135 0.00 -14.85 -12.73
CA ILE A 135 -1.44 -14.73 -12.53
C ILE A 135 -1.66 -13.84 -11.32
N PHE A 136 -2.31 -12.71 -11.53
CA PHE A 136 -2.75 -11.82 -10.47
C PHE A 136 -4.22 -12.13 -10.19
N THR A 137 -4.52 -12.53 -8.96
CA THR A 137 -5.87 -12.80 -8.49
C THR A 137 -6.30 -11.72 -7.53
N PHE A 138 -7.36 -11.02 -7.88
CA PHE A 138 -8.04 -10.02 -7.05
C PHE A 138 -9.27 -10.68 -6.45
N TYR A 139 -9.45 -10.55 -5.14
CA TYR A 139 -10.56 -11.13 -4.41
C TYR A 139 -11.11 -10.11 -3.40
N GLY A 140 -12.24 -9.50 -3.72
CA GLY A 140 -12.90 -8.47 -2.92
C GLY A 140 -14.09 -9.05 -2.16
N THR A 141 -14.12 -8.82 -0.84
CA THR A 141 -15.17 -9.30 0.07
C THR A 141 -15.62 -8.21 1.03
N THR A 142 -16.82 -8.37 1.58
CA THR A 142 -17.35 -7.54 2.67
C THR A 142 -17.47 -8.34 3.97
N GLU A 143 -17.41 -7.64 5.10
CA GLU A 143 -17.52 -8.27 6.44
C GLU A 143 -18.90 -8.87 6.70
N LYS A 144 -19.95 -8.23 6.24
CA LYS A 144 -21.34 -8.70 6.42
C LYS A 144 -21.62 -9.88 5.51
N ASN A 145 -22.10 -10.99 6.08
CA ASN A 145 -22.65 -12.24 5.47
C ASN A 145 -22.92 -12.22 3.95
N GLY A 146 -22.05 -11.59 3.21
CA GLY A 146 -21.68 -11.72 1.83
C GLY A 146 -22.74 -11.67 0.72
N LEU A 147 -24.00 -11.42 1.01
CA LEU A 147 -25.03 -11.38 -0.03
C LEU A 147 -25.09 -10.06 -0.80
N ASP A 148 -24.37 -9.03 -0.33
CA ASP A 148 -24.33 -7.74 -0.99
C ASP A 148 -22.94 -7.10 -0.86
N ILE A 149 -22.25 -6.91 -1.98
CA ILE A 149 -21.03 -6.12 -2.08
C ILE A 149 -21.31 -4.70 -2.58
N GLY A 150 -22.60 -4.34 -2.80
CA GLY A 150 -23.03 -3.17 -3.58
C GLY A 150 -22.36 -1.86 -3.20
N GLU A 151 -22.19 -1.60 -1.91
CA GLU A 151 -21.55 -0.36 -1.44
C GLU A 151 -20.06 -0.29 -1.79
N PHE A 152 -19.34 -1.44 -1.76
CA PHE A 152 -17.92 -1.52 -1.98
C PHE A 152 -17.50 -1.96 -3.38
N ASP A 153 -18.45 -2.39 -4.23
CA ASP A 153 -18.13 -2.92 -5.55
C ASP A 153 -17.42 -1.88 -6.44
N ASN A 154 -17.85 -0.64 -6.40
CA ASN A 154 -17.19 0.43 -7.15
C ASN A 154 -15.76 0.69 -6.68
N GLN A 155 -15.48 0.56 -5.38
CA GLN A 155 -14.14 0.69 -4.83
C GLN A 155 -13.27 -0.51 -5.24
N PHE A 156 -13.81 -1.73 -5.21
CA PHE A 156 -13.10 -2.92 -5.73
C PHE A 156 -12.76 -2.75 -7.21
N LEU A 157 -13.72 -2.32 -8.02
CA LEU A 157 -13.51 -2.06 -9.44
C LEU A 157 -12.45 -0.98 -9.66
N SER A 158 -12.47 0.10 -8.88
CA SER A 158 -11.47 1.18 -8.95
C SER A 158 -10.05 0.66 -8.70
N ILE A 159 -9.85 -0.20 -7.69
CA ILE A 159 -8.55 -0.84 -7.42
C ILE A 159 -8.15 -1.73 -8.60
N ILE A 160 -9.04 -2.62 -9.04
CA ILE A 160 -8.79 -3.56 -10.13
C ILE A 160 -8.44 -2.83 -11.43
N GLU A 161 -9.21 -1.82 -11.81
CA GLU A 161 -9.01 -1.03 -13.03
C GLU A 161 -7.76 -0.16 -12.98
N SER A 162 -7.26 0.12 -11.78
CA SER A 162 -5.99 0.82 -11.61
C SER A 162 -4.76 -0.04 -11.95
N PHE A 163 -4.92 -1.37 -12.12
CA PHE A 163 -3.85 -2.29 -12.46
C PHE A 163 -3.27 -1.99 -13.84
N ARG A 164 -1.98 -1.76 -13.92
CA ARG A 164 -1.22 -1.56 -15.14
C ARG A 164 0.28 -1.68 -14.92
N ASP A 165 1.02 -1.70 -15.99
CA ASP A 165 2.48 -1.59 -15.99
C ASP A 165 2.94 -0.24 -15.43
N LEU A 166 4.13 -0.21 -14.83
CA LEU A 166 4.80 1.03 -14.44
C LEU A 166 5.09 1.90 -15.66
N LYS A 167 4.95 3.20 -15.49
CA LYS A 167 5.49 4.18 -16.44
C LYS A 167 6.95 4.45 -16.11
N ALA A 168 7.74 4.85 -17.10
CA ALA A 168 9.14 5.23 -16.89
C ALA A 168 9.30 6.30 -15.79
N THR A 169 8.35 7.24 -15.70
CA THR A 169 8.32 8.29 -14.67
C THR A 169 7.95 7.79 -13.27
N GLU A 170 7.54 6.54 -13.14
CA GLU A 170 7.14 5.93 -11.85
C GLU A 170 8.21 4.98 -11.30
N ILE A 171 9.29 4.74 -12.03
CA ILE A 171 10.38 3.86 -11.58
C ILE A 171 10.99 4.38 -10.26
N GLU A 172 11.15 5.69 -10.12
CA GLU A 172 11.65 6.30 -8.88
C GLU A 172 10.72 6.05 -7.68
N LEU A 173 9.42 5.85 -7.92
CA LEU A 173 8.45 5.54 -6.86
C LEU A 173 8.62 4.11 -6.30
N THR A 174 9.39 3.26 -6.97
CA THR A 174 9.73 1.91 -6.50
C THR A 174 10.97 1.88 -5.59
N GLU A 175 11.65 3.00 -5.39
CA GLU A 175 12.78 3.08 -4.48
C GLU A 175 12.27 3.12 -3.02
N PRO A 176 13.01 2.50 -2.06
CA PRO A 176 12.60 2.50 -0.66
C PRO A 176 12.46 3.91 -0.09
N LEU A 177 11.53 4.10 0.82
CA LEU A 177 11.49 5.30 1.64
C LEU A 177 12.66 5.27 2.64
N LEU A 178 13.30 6.40 2.84
CA LEU A 178 14.48 6.50 3.70
C LEU A 178 14.23 7.46 4.86
N ILE A 179 14.79 7.10 6.03
CA ILE A 179 14.85 8.02 7.17
C ILE A 179 15.91 9.08 6.91
N LYS A 180 15.55 10.35 7.12
CA LYS A 180 16.43 11.49 7.03
C LYS A 180 16.41 12.33 8.31
N SER A 181 17.55 12.90 8.64
CA SER A 181 17.63 13.89 9.71
C SER A 181 17.16 15.25 9.20
N TYR A 182 16.32 15.91 9.96
CA TYR A 182 15.77 17.22 9.63
C TYR A 182 15.87 18.17 10.82
N LYS A 183 16.38 19.37 10.60
CA LYS A 183 16.40 20.40 11.62
C LYS A 183 15.13 21.25 11.52
N VAL A 184 14.34 21.26 12.59
CA VAL A 184 13.05 21.95 12.63
C VAL A 184 13.23 23.45 12.43
N ALA A 185 12.57 24.00 11.42
CA ALA A 185 12.57 25.41 11.12
C ALA A 185 11.40 26.13 11.82
N ARG A 186 11.53 27.45 11.98
CA ARG A 186 10.46 28.27 12.54
C ARG A 186 9.22 28.21 11.65
N GLY A 187 8.08 27.81 12.23
CA GLY A 187 6.80 27.65 11.54
C GLY A 187 6.54 26.22 11.04
N ASP A 188 7.47 25.28 11.25
CA ASP A 188 7.20 23.87 11.01
C ASP A 188 6.22 23.31 12.07
N SER A 189 5.44 22.35 11.62
CA SER A 189 4.59 21.50 12.46
C SER A 189 4.54 20.09 11.87
N TYR A 190 4.17 19.11 12.67
CA TYR A 190 3.97 17.74 12.15
C TYR A 190 2.98 17.73 10.98
N SER A 191 1.90 18.51 11.04
CA SER A 191 0.95 18.65 9.94
C SER A 191 1.59 19.21 8.66
N SER A 192 2.48 20.21 8.77
CA SER A 192 3.16 20.78 7.60
C SER A 192 4.18 19.83 6.99
N LEU A 193 4.89 19.05 7.80
CA LEU A 193 5.83 18.03 7.35
C LEU A 193 5.10 16.81 6.75
N ALA A 194 3.98 16.41 7.35
CA ALA A 194 3.14 15.32 6.85
C ALA A 194 2.62 15.55 5.43
N ARG A 195 2.23 16.78 5.09
CA ARG A 195 1.79 17.12 3.72
C ARG A 195 2.86 16.89 2.65
N LYS A 196 4.13 16.98 3.02
CA LYS A 196 5.28 16.79 2.12
C LYS A 196 5.81 15.37 2.16
N SER A 197 5.49 14.61 3.20
CA SER A 197 6.00 13.26 3.41
C SER A 197 5.41 12.25 2.41
N PRO A 198 6.21 11.31 1.89
CA PRO A 198 5.73 10.19 1.07
C PRO A 198 5.09 9.07 1.90
N ILE A 199 5.09 9.15 3.22
CA ILE A 199 4.50 8.11 4.10
C ILE A 199 3.05 7.84 3.68
N PRO A 200 2.67 6.59 3.42
CA PRO A 200 1.28 6.22 3.16
C PRO A 200 0.49 6.25 4.48
N PHE A 201 -0.78 6.62 4.40
CA PHE A 201 -1.73 6.61 5.51
C PHE A 201 -1.27 7.32 6.77
N ASP A 202 -2.03 8.28 7.22
CA ASP A 202 -1.82 9.05 8.45
C ASP A 202 -0.35 9.46 8.70
N PRO A 203 0.28 10.21 7.76
CA PRO A 203 1.70 10.57 7.86
C PRO A 203 2.01 11.43 9.08
N GLU A 204 1.04 12.20 9.61
CA GLU A 204 1.24 13.03 10.80
C GLU A 204 1.46 12.17 12.05
N SER A 205 0.54 11.26 12.35
CA SER A 205 0.67 10.36 13.49
C SER A 205 1.91 9.47 13.37
N ARG A 206 2.25 9.03 12.16
CA ARG A 206 3.44 8.22 11.92
C ARG A 206 4.75 9.00 12.13
N LEU A 207 4.81 10.26 11.72
CA LEU A 207 5.95 11.13 12.01
C LEU A 207 6.09 11.43 13.51
N ARG A 208 4.97 11.66 14.23
CA ARG A 208 4.97 11.80 15.69
C ARG A 208 5.49 10.53 16.36
N LEU A 209 4.98 9.37 15.97
CA LEU A 209 5.43 8.07 16.50
C LEU A 209 6.93 7.84 16.25
N LEU A 210 7.41 8.15 15.04
CA LEU A 210 8.82 8.01 14.67
C LEU A 210 9.75 8.85 15.54
N ASN A 211 9.26 10.01 16.03
CA ASN A 211 10.02 10.95 16.86
C ASN A 211 9.76 10.81 18.36
N GLY A 212 8.77 10.00 18.76
CA GLY A 212 8.42 9.80 20.16
C GLY A 212 7.44 10.84 20.70
N ASP A 213 6.79 11.61 19.83
CA ASP A 213 5.87 12.71 20.17
C ASP A 213 4.39 12.31 20.00
N TYR A 214 4.11 11.02 19.80
CA TYR A 214 2.74 10.52 19.68
C TYR A 214 2.02 10.51 21.05
N PRO A 215 0.74 10.88 21.14
CA PRO A 215 -0.12 11.34 20.05
C PRO A 215 -0.08 12.85 19.77
N ASP A 216 0.27 13.71 20.74
CA ASP A 216 -0.03 15.15 20.71
C ASP A 216 1.22 16.04 20.92
N GLY A 217 2.43 15.48 20.94
CA GLY A 217 3.67 16.27 21.12
C GLY A 217 3.94 17.21 19.95
N ASP A 218 4.51 18.38 20.22
CA ASP A 218 4.83 19.39 19.23
C ASP A 218 6.33 19.48 18.93
N LEU A 219 6.66 20.06 17.75
CA LEU A 219 8.03 20.28 17.34
C LEU A 219 8.66 21.46 18.07
N GLU A 220 9.88 21.28 18.55
CA GLU A 220 10.70 22.37 19.07
C GLU A 220 11.57 22.93 17.95
N VAL A 221 11.60 24.28 17.80
CA VAL A 221 12.45 24.95 16.81
C VAL A 221 13.93 24.65 17.10
N ASP A 222 14.70 24.45 16.04
CA ASP A 222 16.11 24.03 16.08
C ASP A 222 16.36 22.59 16.57
N ALA A 223 15.37 21.85 17.01
CA ALA A 223 15.50 20.41 17.32
C ALA A 223 15.78 19.59 16.05
N TRP A 224 16.54 18.51 16.22
CA TRP A 224 16.75 17.53 15.16
C TRP A 224 15.73 16.40 15.29
N ILE A 225 15.02 16.12 14.22
CA ILE A 225 14.00 15.10 14.14
C ILE A 225 14.26 14.15 12.96
N LYS A 226 13.53 13.05 12.94
CA LYS A 226 13.46 12.11 11.80
C LYS A 226 12.31 12.50 10.89
N ILE A 227 12.57 12.58 9.60
CA ILE A 227 11.56 12.64 8.55
C ILE A 227 11.74 11.45 7.61
N VAL A 228 10.82 11.28 6.67
CA VAL A 228 10.86 10.22 5.66
C VAL A 228 10.79 10.86 4.28
N GLU A 229 11.72 10.46 3.41
CA GLU A 229 11.83 10.88 2.01
C GLU A 229 11.88 9.67 1.06
#